data_d6cbb578eac623ccd05d097ba6d20082
#
_entry.id   d6cbb578eac623ccd05d097ba6d20082
#
_cell.length_a   1.000
_cell.length_b   1.000
_cell.length_c   1.000
_cell.angle_alpha   90.00
_cell.angle_beta   90.00
_cell.angle_gamma   90.00
#
_symmetry.space_group_name_H-M   'P 1'
#
loop_
_entity.id
_entity.type
_entity.pdbx_description
1 polymer ?
#
loop_
_entity_poly.entity_id
_entity_poly.type
_entity_poly.pdbx_seq_one_letter_code
_entity_poly.pdbx_strand_id
1 'polypeptide(L)'
;MDVVAKLKKQLPTGPAPAIAKVGIIGAGQMGNGIAHVVALAGYHVAINDLKQDAVEKAISVIQRNMTRQVSRGLIREADMQSAMKRLTFAPSLEALGDCDLVIEAATEDEAIKRRIFQDMRGKTKKGAILASNTSSISITRLAAVTVEPERFIGIHFMNPVPVMQLVELIRGIATEDDTFATARAFCESLGKSIAVSEDFPAFIVNRILLPMINEAVYTLYEGVGGDEAIDKAMRLGANHPMGPLELADFIGLDTCLSVMQVLYEGLADSKYRPCPLLVKYVEAGWLGRKSQRGFYDYRGDKPVPTR
;
A
#
# COMPACT_ATOMS: atom_id res chain seq x y z
N MET A 1 -1.49 10.25 29.24
CA MET A 1 -2.86 10.11 28.71
C MET A 1 -2.91 8.83 27.90
N ASP A 2 -3.80 7.94 28.30
CA ASP A 2 -3.84 6.56 27.81
C ASP A 2 -4.33 6.52 26.35
N VAL A 3 -3.41 6.30 25.40
CA VAL A 3 -3.70 6.19 23.96
C VAL A 3 -4.65 5.01 23.70
N VAL A 4 -4.56 3.94 24.52
CA VAL A 4 -5.41 2.76 24.43
C VAL A 4 -6.87 3.07 24.81
N ALA A 5 -7.09 3.99 25.72
CA ALA A 5 -8.44 4.42 26.10
C ALA A 5 -9.13 5.29 25.05
N LYS A 6 -8.35 6.05 24.24
CA LYS A 6 -8.89 6.82 23.10
C LYS A 6 -9.34 5.93 21.94
N LEU A 7 -8.70 4.79 21.73
CA LEU A 7 -9.05 3.83 20.69
C LEU A 7 -10.34 3.03 20.98
N LYS A 8 -10.84 3.08 22.21
CA LYS A 8 -12.12 2.48 22.63
C LYS A 8 -13.33 3.40 22.47
N LYS A 9 -13.23 4.52 21.75
CA LYS A 9 -14.41 5.30 21.38
C LYS A 9 -15.35 4.40 20.61
N GLN A 10 -16.56 4.23 21.15
CA GLN A 10 -17.59 3.38 20.60
C GLN A 10 -17.78 3.66 19.10
N LEU A 11 -17.67 2.60 18.30
CA LEU A 11 -18.03 2.64 16.89
C LEU A 11 -19.51 3.05 16.76
N PRO A 12 -19.91 3.80 15.73
CA PRO A 12 -21.30 4.14 15.49
C PRO A 12 -22.16 2.89 15.51
N THR A 13 -23.29 2.92 16.21
CA THR A 13 -24.19 1.77 16.39
C THR A 13 -25.17 1.60 15.22
N GLY A 14 -25.02 2.37 14.15
CA GLY A 14 -25.87 2.27 12.94
C GLY A 14 -25.23 1.41 11.83
N PRO A 15 -26.03 0.86 10.90
CA PRO A 15 -25.50 0.18 9.73
C PRO A 15 -24.70 1.18 8.87
N ALA A 16 -23.43 0.85 8.57
CA ALA A 16 -22.63 1.65 7.65
C ALA A 16 -23.28 1.65 6.25
N PRO A 17 -23.23 2.78 5.50
CA PRO A 17 -23.75 2.83 4.14
C PRO A 17 -23.17 1.70 3.30
N ALA A 18 -24.01 0.96 2.59
CA ALA A 18 -23.56 -0.17 1.76
C ALA A 18 -22.74 0.36 0.58
N ILE A 19 -21.46 -0.04 0.48
CA ILE A 19 -20.64 0.15 -0.71
C ILE A 19 -21.04 -0.93 -1.72
N ALA A 20 -21.39 -0.53 -2.94
CA ALA A 20 -21.71 -1.44 -4.04
C ALA A 20 -20.71 -1.30 -5.20
N LYS A 21 -20.25 -0.08 -5.46
CA LYS A 21 -19.33 0.22 -6.57
C LYS A 21 -18.09 0.94 -6.06
N VAL A 22 -16.93 0.43 -6.48
CA VAL A 22 -15.61 0.95 -6.09
C VAL A 22 -14.86 1.43 -7.33
N GLY A 23 -14.36 2.65 -7.28
CA GLY A 23 -13.44 3.22 -8.25
C GLY A 23 -11.99 2.97 -7.83
N ILE A 24 -11.13 2.61 -8.77
CA ILE A 24 -9.68 2.49 -8.55
C ILE A 24 -8.97 3.42 -9.51
N ILE A 25 -8.16 4.33 -9.00
CA ILE A 25 -7.31 5.22 -9.80
C ILE A 25 -5.88 4.68 -9.76
N GLY A 26 -5.37 4.31 -10.93
CA GLY A 26 -4.09 3.64 -11.11
C GLY A 26 -4.23 2.14 -11.33
N ALA A 27 -3.77 1.65 -12.49
CA ALA A 27 -3.81 0.25 -12.90
C ALA A 27 -2.49 -0.51 -12.64
N GLY A 28 -1.57 0.10 -11.88
CA GLY A 28 -0.29 -0.49 -11.49
C GLY A 28 -0.44 -1.71 -10.58
N GLN A 29 0.68 -2.15 -10.00
CA GLN A 29 0.74 -3.35 -9.16
C GLN A 29 -0.26 -3.31 -7.99
N MET A 30 -0.36 -2.17 -7.29
CA MET A 30 -1.29 -2.04 -6.17
C MET A 30 -2.73 -1.95 -6.65
N GLY A 31 -3.03 -1.10 -7.65
CA GLY A 31 -4.38 -0.92 -8.16
C GLY A 31 -4.98 -2.19 -8.74
N ASN A 32 -4.22 -2.97 -9.54
CA ASN A 32 -4.71 -4.26 -10.01
C ASN A 32 -4.95 -5.27 -8.88
N GLY A 33 -4.07 -5.28 -7.87
CA GLY A 33 -4.23 -6.15 -6.70
C GLY A 33 -5.45 -5.79 -5.86
N ILE A 34 -5.74 -4.49 -5.67
CA ILE A 34 -6.93 -4.00 -4.98
C ILE A 34 -8.19 -4.35 -5.79
N ALA A 35 -8.20 -4.06 -7.09
CA ALA A 35 -9.31 -4.41 -7.98
C ALA A 35 -9.63 -5.91 -7.95
N HIS A 36 -8.60 -6.76 -7.92
CA HIS A 36 -8.72 -8.22 -7.80
C HIS A 36 -9.52 -8.63 -6.56
N VAL A 37 -9.10 -8.21 -5.38
CA VAL A 37 -9.76 -8.64 -4.12
C VAL A 37 -11.15 -8.02 -3.97
N VAL A 38 -11.34 -6.79 -4.42
CA VAL A 38 -12.63 -6.09 -4.38
C VAL A 38 -13.65 -6.79 -5.31
N ALA A 39 -13.24 -7.14 -6.54
CA ALA A 39 -14.11 -7.86 -7.47
C ALA A 39 -14.45 -9.27 -6.98
N LEU A 40 -13.51 -9.99 -6.37
CA LEU A 40 -13.76 -11.31 -5.76
C LEU A 40 -14.75 -11.23 -4.60
N ALA A 41 -14.70 -10.17 -3.81
CA ALA A 41 -15.63 -9.94 -2.71
C ALA A 41 -17.06 -9.55 -3.16
N GLY A 42 -17.28 -9.38 -4.47
CA GLY A 42 -18.61 -9.18 -5.04
C GLY A 42 -18.92 -7.75 -5.45
N TYR A 43 -18.02 -6.81 -5.27
CA TYR A 43 -18.21 -5.40 -5.64
C TYR A 43 -18.01 -5.14 -7.14
N HIS A 44 -18.75 -4.20 -7.71
CA HIS A 44 -18.45 -3.63 -9.02
C HIS A 44 -17.21 -2.73 -8.92
N VAL A 45 -16.29 -2.88 -9.88
CA VAL A 45 -15.03 -2.15 -9.88
C VAL A 45 -14.83 -1.42 -11.19
N ALA A 46 -14.63 -0.11 -11.12
CA ALA A 46 -14.28 0.73 -12.24
C ALA A 46 -12.79 1.14 -12.11
N ILE A 47 -11.95 0.72 -13.04
CA ILE A 47 -10.50 0.99 -13.02
C ILE A 47 -10.20 2.13 -13.99
N ASN A 48 -9.58 3.19 -13.48
CA ASN A 48 -9.09 4.33 -14.26
C ASN A 48 -7.56 4.35 -14.27
N ASP A 49 -7.00 4.66 -15.42
CA ASP A 49 -5.58 4.99 -15.59
C ASP A 49 -5.45 6.00 -16.75
N LEU A 50 -4.31 6.67 -16.84
CA LEU A 50 -4.01 7.60 -17.95
C LEU A 50 -3.98 6.90 -19.32
N LYS A 51 -3.71 5.60 -19.33
CA LYS A 51 -3.61 4.77 -20.53
C LYS A 51 -4.56 3.58 -20.45
N GLN A 52 -5.40 3.42 -21.45
CA GLN A 52 -6.32 2.28 -21.54
C GLN A 52 -5.59 0.94 -21.55
N ASP A 53 -4.47 0.85 -22.27
CA ASP A 53 -3.65 -0.37 -22.34
C ASP A 53 -3.10 -0.80 -20.96
N ALA A 54 -2.86 0.14 -20.05
CA ALA A 54 -2.50 -0.17 -18.65
C ALA A 54 -3.63 -0.89 -17.92
N VAL A 55 -4.88 -0.48 -18.13
CA VAL A 55 -6.05 -1.13 -17.54
C VAL A 55 -6.29 -2.51 -18.15
N GLU A 56 -6.19 -2.65 -19.46
CA GLU A 56 -6.30 -3.94 -20.15
C GLU A 56 -5.25 -4.94 -19.65
N LYS A 57 -4.00 -4.47 -19.49
CA LYS A 57 -2.91 -5.25 -18.90
C LYS A 57 -3.22 -5.64 -17.46
N ALA A 58 -3.74 -4.71 -16.64
CA ALA A 58 -4.13 -4.98 -15.25
C ALA A 58 -5.21 -6.08 -15.19
N ILE A 59 -6.27 -5.99 -16.01
CA ILE A 59 -7.33 -7.00 -16.09
C ILE A 59 -6.76 -8.37 -16.48
N SER A 60 -5.83 -8.39 -17.46
CA SER A 60 -5.15 -9.64 -17.86
C SER A 60 -4.30 -10.23 -16.73
N VAL A 61 -3.64 -9.39 -15.92
CA VAL A 61 -2.88 -9.83 -14.73
C VAL A 61 -3.82 -10.40 -13.67
N ILE A 62 -4.95 -9.73 -13.41
CA ILE A 62 -5.98 -10.20 -12.47
C ILE A 62 -6.50 -11.57 -12.90
N GLN A 63 -6.87 -11.74 -14.16
CA GLN A 63 -7.35 -13.00 -14.69
C GLN A 63 -6.33 -14.14 -14.50
N ARG A 64 -5.06 -13.91 -14.85
CA ARG A 64 -3.99 -14.92 -14.65
C ARG A 64 -3.81 -15.29 -13.17
N ASN A 65 -3.87 -14.31 -12.28
CA ASN A 65 -3.74 -14.56 -10.84
C ASN A 65 -4.94 -15.35 -10.30
N MET A 66 -6.17 -15.01 -10.71
CA MET A 66 -7.37 -15.77 -10.34
C MET A 66 -7.35 -17.19 -10.92
N THR A 67 -6.89 -17.38 -12.16
CA THR A 67 -6.71 -18.73 -12.76
C THR A 67 -5.74 -19.57 -11.93
N ARG A 68 -4.64 -19.00 -11.43
CA ARG A 68 -3.74 -19.70 -10.51
C ARG A 68 -4.39 -20.02 -9.17
N GLN A 69 -5.27 -19.15 -8.66
CA GLN A 69 -6.02 -19.44 -7.43
C GLN A 69 -7.02 -20.57 -7.65
N VAL A 70 -7.70 -20.63 -8.79
CA VAL A 70 -8.58 -21.74 -9.16
C VAL A 70 -7.78 -23.04 -9.25
N SER A 71 -6.65 -23.06 -9.96
CA SER A 71 -5.82 -24.27 -10.10
C SER A 71 -5.27 -24.80 -8.78
N ARG A 72 -5.18 -23.94 -7.74
CA ARG A 72 -4.76 -24.29 -6.38
C ARG A 72 -5.95 -24.58 -5.44
N GLY A 73 -7.18 -24.55 -5.94
CA GLY A 73 -8.38 -24.77 -5.14
C GLY A 73 -8.68 -23.67 -4.10
N LEU A 74 -8.10 -22.48 -4.25
CA LEU A 74 -8.31 -21.35 -3.34
C LEU A 74 -9.62 -20.60 -3.61
N ILE A 75 -10.08 -20.57 -4.85
CA ILE A 75 -11.38 -20.04 -5.28
C ILE A 75 -12.00 -20.99 -6.29
N ARG A 76 -13.33 -20.92 -6.49
CA ARG A 76 -14.02 -21.67 -7.52
C ARG A 76 -13.94 -20.93 -8.85
N GLU A 77 -14.01 -21.67 -9.95
CA GLU A 77 -14.02 -21.06 -11.30
C GLU A 77 -15.22 -20.12 -11.50
N ALA A 78 -16.39 -20.48 -10.97
CA ALA A 78 -17.58 -19.62 -11.00
C ALA A 78 -17.37 -18.27 -10.27
N ASP A 79 -16.60 -18.27 -9.16
CA ASP A 79 -16.27 -17.04 -8.43
C ASP A 79 -15.34 -16.15 -9.28
N MET A 80 -14.35 -16.73 -9.95
CA MET A 80 -13.48 -16.03 -10.89
C MET A 80 -14.27 -15.42 -12.04
N GLN A 81 -15.11 -16.21 -12.72
CA GLN A 81 -15.91 -15.72 -13.83
C GLN A 81 -16.85 -14.57 -13.42
N SER A 82 -17.46 -14.68 -12.24
CA SER A 82 -18.31 -13.64 -11.67
C SER A 82 -17.51 -12.37 -11.34
N ALA A 83 -16.32 -12.50 -10.77
CA ALA A 83 -15.44 -11.39 -10.44
C ALA A 83 -14.98 -10.64 -11.71
N MET A 84 -14.58 -11.39 -12.75
CA MET A 84 -14.15 -10.79 -14.02
C MET A 84 -15.24 -9.94 -14.68
N LYS A 85 -16.51 -10.34 -14.57
CA LYS A 85 -17.65 -9.55 -15.09
C LYS A 85 -17.90 -8.24 -14.34
N ARG A 86 -17.36 -8.08 -13.13
CA ARG A 86 -17.50 -6.87 -12.32
C ARG A 86 -16.42 -5.83 -12.60
N LEU A 87 -15.36 -6.19 -13.35
CA LEU A 87 -14.28 -5.27 -13.70
C LEU A 87 -14.65 -4.49 -14.95
N THR A 88 -14.56 -3.17 -14.88
CA THR A 88 -14.84 -2.26 -15.99
C THR A 88 -13.73 -1.22 -16.13
N PHE A 89 -13.51 -0.75 -17.36
CA PHE A 89 -12.64 0.39 -17.62
C PHE A 89 -13.39 1.70 -17.42
N ALA A 90 -12.82 2.64 -16.67
CA ALA A 90 -13.28 4.01 -16.53
C ALA A 90 -12.39 4.94 -17.36
N PRO A 91 -12.85 5.47 -18.51
CA PRO A 91 -12.01 6.23 -19.42
C PRO A 91 -11.59 7.62 -18.89
N SER A 92 -12.24 8.08 -17.86
CA SER A 92 -11.94 9.37 -17.20
C SER A 92 -12.33 9.35 -15.73
N LEU A 93 -11.91 10.37 -14.98
CA LEU A 93 -12.30 10.53 -13.57
C LEU A 93 -13.82 10.74 -13.40
N GLU A 94 -14.50 11.36 -14.37
CA GLU A 94 -15.95 11.53 -14.40
C GLU A 94 -16.69 10.20 -14.41
N ALA A 95 -16.12 9.17 -15.05
CA ALA A 95 -16.69 7.83 -15.08
C ALA A 95 -16.65 7.10 -13.72
N LEU A 96 -16.00 7.68 -12.72
CA LEU A 96 -16.00 7.23 -11.33
C LEU A 96 -17.10 7.92 -10.49
N GLY A 97 -17.87 8.81 -11.09
CA GLY A 97 -18.80 9.69 -10.39
C GLY A 97 -19.92 8.99 -9.61
N ASP A 98 -20.31 7.79 -10.01
CA ASP A 98 -21.32 6.96 -9.35
C ASP A 98 -20.74 5.95 -8.33
N CYS A 99 -19.40 5.93 -8.13
CA CYS A 99 -18.77 5.08 -7.13
C CYS A 99 -19.10 5.53 -5.69
N ASP A 100 -19.26 4.56 -4.80
CA ASP A 100 -19.45 4.79 -3.36
C ASP A 100 -18.13 5.05 -2.64
N LEU A 101 -17.06 4.42 -3.13
CA LEU A 101 -15.70 4.54 -2.66
C LEU A 101 -14.77 4.68 -3.86
N VAL A 102 -13.82 5.61 -3.82
CA VAL A 102 -12.75 5.72 -4.80
C VAL A 102 -11.41 5.60 -4.08
N ILE A 103 -10.60 4.60 -4.48
CA ILE A 103 -9.27 4.34 -3.92
C ILE A 103 -8.21 4.76 -4.93
N GLU A 104 -7.39 5.72 -4.59
CA GLU A 104 -6.25 6.14 -5.40
C GLU A 104 -5.02 5.26 -5.07
N ALA A 105 -4.42 4.67 -6.11
CA ALA A 105 -3.24 3.81 -6.06
C ALA A 105 -2.31 4.05 -7.28
N ALA A 106 -2.20 5.30 -7.76
CA ALA A 106 -1.52 5.63 -9.00
C ALA A 106 0.01 5.73 -8.85
N THR A 107 0.48 6.46 -7.85
CA THR A 107 1.91 6.76 -7.62
C THR A 107 2.18 7.02 -6.15
N GLU A 108 3.43 7.10 -5.73
CA GLU A 108 3.82 7.56 -4.38
C GLU A 108 4.48 8.96 -4.43
N ASP A 109 3.88 9.85 -5.21
CA ASP A 109 4.24 11.27 -5.32
C ASP A 109 3.09 12.14 -4.79
N GLU A 110 3.37 12.95 -3.76
CA GLU A 110 2.35 13.77 -3.09
C GLU A 110 1.73 14.82 -4.03
N ALA A 111 2.54 15.46 -4.88
CA ALA A 111 2.05 16.50 -5.78
C ALA A 111 1.07 15.90 -6.82
N ILE A 112 1.39 14.72 -7.34
CA ILE A 112 0.53 14.01 -8.29
C ILE A 112 -0.75 13.54 -7.59
N LYS A 113 -0.67 12.96 -6.39
CA LYS A 113 -1.86 12.53 -5.64
C LYS A 113 -2.78 13.72 -5.32
N ARG A 114 -2.23 14.83 -4.86
CA ARG A 114 -2.99 16.07 -4.62
C ARG A 114 -3.69 16.56 -5.89
N ARG A 115 -3.00 16.51 -7.03
CA ARG A 115 -3.58 16.88 -8.33
C ARG A 115 -4.75 15.95 -8.69
N ILE A 116 -4.60 14.65 -8.53
CA ILE A 116 -5.68 13.68 -8.77
C ILE A 116 -6.91 14.02 -7.92
N PHE A 117 -6.74 14.26 -6.62
CA PHE A 117 -7.85 14.60 -5.73
C PHE A 117 -8.45 15.99 -6.01
N GLN A 118 -7.65 16.95 -6.46
CA GLN A 118 -8.16 18.24 -6.95
C GLN A 118 -9.02 18.07 -8.21
N ASP A 119 -8.56 17.24 -9.14
CA ASP A 119 -9.27 16.94 -10.39
C ASP A 119 -10.54 16.11 -10.16
N MET A 120 -10.65 15.39 -9.02
CA MET A 120 -11.87 14.67 -8.59
C MET A 120 -12.95 15.58 -8.00
N ARG A 121 -12.64 16.87 -7.71
CA ARG A 121 -13.60 17.80 -7.12
C ARG A 121 -14.86 17.94 -7.99
N GLY A 122 -16.01 17.73 -7.38
CA GLY A 122 -17.31 17.82 -8.06
C GLY A 122 -17.61 16.67 -9.05
N LYS A 123 -16.75 15.66 -9.13
CA LYS A 123 -16.94 14.51 -10.02
C LYS A 123 -17.49 13.27 -9.32
N THR A 124 -17.43 13.22 -7.99
CA THR A 124 -18.03 12.14 -7.20
C THR A 124 -19.44 12.51 -6.72
N LYS A 125 -20.29 11.52 -6.53
CA LYS A 125 -21.59 11.73 -5.89
C LYS A 125 -21.40 12.18 -4.44
N LYS A 126 -22.36 12.91 -3.92
CA LYS A 126 -22.36 13.38 -2.53
C LYS A 126 -22.25 12.20 -1.57
N GLY A 127 -21.38 12.32 -0.58
CA GLY A 127 -21.14 11.30 0.44
C GLY A 127 -20.30 10.12 -0.03
N ALA A 128 -19.73 10.13 -1.23
CA ALA A 128 -18.74 9.16 -1.65
C ALA A 128 -17.48 9.27 -0.79
N ILE A 129 -16.88 8.14 -0.45
CA ILE A 129 -15.62 8.12 0.29
C ILE A 129 -14.46 8.18 -0.71
N LEU A 130 -13.52 9.08 -0.48
CA LEU A 130 -12.24 9.10 -1.17
C LEU A 130 -11.17 8.48 -0.27
N ALA A 131 -10.31 7.65 -0.85
CA ALA A 131 -9.23 7.00 -0.12
C ALA A 131 -7.93 7.02 -0.91
N SER A 132 -6.80 7.05 -0.22
CA SER A 132 -5.49 6.82 -0.82
C SER A 132 -4.85 5.56 -0.27
N ASN A 133 -4.20 4.78 -1.16
CA ASN A 133 -3.39 3.62 -0.81
C ASN A 133 -1.92 4.01 -0.56
N THR A 134 -1.65 5.27 -0.27
CA THR A 134 -0.28 5.72 0.06
C THR A 134 0.31 4.92 1.20
N SER A 135 1.62 4.74 1.18
CA SER A 135 2.38 4.07 2.24
C SER A 135 3.02 5.04 3.26
N SER A 136 3.04 6.34 2.96
CA SER A 136 3.84 7.30 3.75
C SER A 136 3.34 8.74 3.73
N ILE A 137 2.50 9.13 2.75
CA ILE A 137 2.04 10.51 2.57
C ILE A 137 0.88 10.80 3.53
N SER A 138 0.88 11.99 4.13
CA SER A 138 -0.15 12.43 5.08
C SER A 138 -1.55 12.40 4.49
N ILE A 139 -2.44 11.66 5.11
CA ILE A 139 -3.87 11.58 4.78
C ILE A 139 -4.55 12.93 5.00
N THR A 140 -4.19 13.65 6.04
CA THR A 140 -4.68 15.00 6.33
C THR A 140 -4.34 15.97 5.20
N ARG A 141 -3.10 15.93 4.67
CA ARG A 141 -2.70 16.81 3.54
C ARG A 141 -3.42 16.46 2.24
N LEU A 142 -3.68 15.17 1.99
CA LEU A 142 -4.45 14.75 0.82
C LEU A 142 -5.94 15.12 0.96
N ALA A 143 -6.52 14.92 2.14
CA ALA A 143 -7.91 15.29 2.43
C ALA A 143 -8.17 16.78 2.23
N ALA A 144 -7.22 17.64 2.63
CA ALA A 144 -7.34 19.10 2.57
C ALA A 144 -7.55 19.67 1.16
N VAL A 145 -7.27 18.90 0.10
CA VAL A 145 -7.52 19.33 -1.29
C VAL A 145 -8.82 18.79 -1.86
N THR A 146 -9.60 18.00 -1.11
CA THR A 146 -10.90 17.47 -1.53
C THR A 146 -12.05 18.43 -1.18
N VAL A 147 -13.28 18.11 -1.57
CA VAL A 147 -14.48 18.89 -1.23
C VAL A 147 -15.02 18.51 0.15
N GLU A 148 -14.96 17.22 0.49
CA GLU A 148 -15.46 16.64 1.73
C GLU A 148 -14.29 15.93 2.46
N PRO A 149 -13.38 16.68 3.15
CA PRO A 149 -12.22 16.10 3.82
C PRO A 149 -12.60 15.12 4.94
N GLU A 150 -13.81 15.25 5.51
CA GLU A 150 -14.40 14.32 6.48
C GLU A 150 -14.74 12.95 5.85
N ARG A 151 -14.89 12.89 4.53
CA ARG A 151 -15.13 11.67 3.75
C ARG A 151 -13.84 11.09 3.14
N PHE A 152 -12.69 11.47 3.67
CA PHE A 152 -11.38 11.02 3.20
C PHE A 152 -10.70 10.12 4.24
N ILE A 153 -10.05 9.02 3.78
CA ILE A 153 -9.36 8.06 4.64
C ILE A 153 -8.15 7.42 3.92
N GLY A 154 -7.14 7.02 4.66
CA GLY A 154 -6.09 6.12 4.17
C GLY A 154 -6.53 4.66 4.22
N ILE A 155 -6.39 3.92 3.12
CA ILE A 155 -6.60 2.47 3.05
C ILE A 155 -5.32 1.85 2.48
N HIS A 156 -4.37 1.54 3.35
CA HIS A 156 -3.06 1.05 2.96
C HIS A 156 -3.04 -0.47 2.90
N PHE A 157 -3.16 -1.01 1.69
CA PHE A 157 -3.02 -2.43 1.41
C PHE A 157 -1.54 -2.84 1.34
N MET A 158 -1.22 -4.05 1.81
CA MET A 158 0.12 -4.60 1.72
C MET A 158 0.33 -5.37 0.41
N ASN A 159 1.53 -5.24 -0.17
CA ASN A 159 1.91 -5.93 -1.41
C ASN A 159 2.46 -7.35 -1.12
N PRO A 160 2.01 -8.42 -1.81
CA PRO A 160 0.95 -8.50 -2.84
C PRO A 160 -0.47 -8.52 -2.23
N VAL A 161 -1.36 -7.63 -2.72
CA VAL A 161 -2.70 -7.43 -2.13
C VAL A 161 -3.53 -8.72 -2.02
N PRO A 162 -3.56 -9.64 -3.02
CA PRO A 162 -4.34 -10.87 -2.89
C PRO A 162 -3.81 -11.87 -1.85
N VAL A 163 -2.57 -11.71 -1.37
CA VAL A 163 -1.90 -12.62 -0.45
C VAL A 163 -1.86 -12.06 0.97
N MET A 164 -1.54 -10.78 1.09
CA MET A 164 -1.37 -10.12 2.38
C MET A 164 -2.72 -9.85 3.03
N GLN A 165 -2.86 -10.26 4.28
CA GLN A 165 -4.12 -10.14 5.00
C GLN A 165 -4.30 -8.76 5.63
N LEU A 166 -3.21 -8.07 5.96
CA LEU A 166 -3.26 -6.79 6.65
C LEU A 166 -3.68 -5.64 5.75
N VAL A 167 -4.55 -4.77 6.28
CA VAL A 167 -4.79 -3.41 5.80
C VAL A 167 -4.61 -2.46 6.97
N GLU A 168 -3.83 -1.41 6.80
CA GLU A 168 -3.83 -0.28 7.73
C GLU A 168 -4.92 0.70 7.31
N LEU A 169 -5.80 1.07 8.24
CA LEU A 169 -6.74 2.18 8.08
C LEU A 169 -6.19 3.40 8.80
N ILE A 170 -6.00 4.48 8.06
CA ILE A 170 -5.36 5.69 8.57
C ILE A 170 -6.37 6.83 8.60
N ARG A 171 -6.62 7.37 9.80
CA ARG A 171 -7.49 8.52 10.00
C ARG A 171 -6.70 9.81 9.83
N GLY A 172 -7.10 10.65 8.87
CA GLY A 172 -6.69 12.06 8.86
C GLY A 172 -7.43 12.84 9.96
N ILE A 173 -6.96 14.05 10.25
CA ILE A 173 -7.54 14.87 11.34
C ILE A 173 -9.04 15.16 11.15
N ALA A 174 -9.51 15.24 9.90
CA ALA A 174 -10.89 15.53 9.55
C ALA A 174 -11.76 14.27 9.39
N THR A 175 -11.17 13.07 9.27
CA THR A 175 -11.92 11.82 8.97
C THR A 175 -13.00 11.55 10.02
N GLU A 176 -14.26 11.53 9.60
CA GLU A 176 -15.41 11.24 10.48
C GLU A 176 -15.50 9.77 10.89
N ASP A 177 -16.14 9.51 12.02
CA ASP A 177 -16.32 8.16 12.55
C ASP A 177 -17.14 7.27 11.60
N ASP A 178 -18.14 7.83 10.90
CA ASP A 178 -18.95 7.11 9.90
C ASP A 178 -18.12 6.71 8.67
N THR A 179 -17.26 7.60 8.18
CA THR A 179 -16.32 7.30 7.11
C THR A 179 -15.38 6.17 7.50
N PHE A 180 -14.83 6.24 8.71
CA PHE A 180 -13.96 5.19 9.24
C PHE A 180 -14.69 3.85 9.40
N ALA A 181 -15.90 3.86 9.97
CA ALA A 181 -16.69 2.64 10.17
C ALA A 181 -17.06 1.98 8.84
N THR A 182 -17.43 2.78 7.83
CA THR A 182 -17.77 2.30 6.49
C THR A 182 -16.53 1.69 5.80
N ALA A 183 -15.38 2.36 5.84
CA ALA A 183 -14.14 1.86 5.26
C ALA A 183 -13.65 0.58 5.97
N ARG A 184 -13.81 0.50 7.30
CA ARG A 184 -13.50 -0.70 8.08
C ARG A 184 -14.35 -1.88 7.66
N ALA A 185 -15.68 -1.70 7.64
CA ALA A 185 -16.62 -2.75 7.24
C ALA A 185 -16.34 -3.23 5.81
N PHE A 186 -16.01 -2.32 4.89
CA PHE A 186 -15.57 -2.65 3.53
C PHE A 186 -14.32 -3.53 3.55
N CYS A 187 -13.24 -3.12 4.22
CA CYS A 187 -12.01 -3.89 4.25
C CYS A 187 -12.17 -5.26 4.92
N GLU A 188 -12.96 -5.35 6.00
CA GLU A 188 -13.31 -6.62 6.65
C GLU A 188 -14.09 -7.55 5.71
N SER A 189 -14.99 -7.01 4.87
CA SER A 189 -15.73 -7.78 3.85
C SER A 189 -14.85 -8.38 2.75
N LEU A 190 -13.65 -7.81 2.54
CA LEU A 190 -12.62 -8.35 1.65
C LEU A 190 -11.82 -9.50 2.31
N GLY A 191 -12.14 -9.89 3.54
CA GLY A 191 -11.37 -10.85 4.33
C GLY A 191 -10.05 -10.30 4.86
N LYS A 192 -9.92 -8.98 5.00
CA LYS A 192 -8.71 -8.33 5.52
C LYS A 192 -8.78 -8.15 7.03
N SER A 193 -7.63 -8.24 7.67
CA SER A 193 -7.42 -7.89 9.07
C SER A 193 -6.99 -6.42 9.17
N ILE A 194 -7.61 -5.67 10.07
CA ILE A 194 -7.42 -4.24 10.15
C ILE A 194 -6.48 -3.86 11.29
N ALA A 195 -5.46 -3.07 11.00
CA ALA A 195 -4.73 -2.27 11.96
C ALA A 195 -5.13 -0.80 11.80
N VAL A 196 -5.44 -0.14 12.90
CA VAL A 196 -5.81 1.28 12.91
C VAL A 196 -4.58 2.11 13.21
N SER A 197 -4.31 3.09 12.37
CA SER A 197 -3.23 4.05 12.56
C SER A 197 -3.75 5.48 12.53
N GLU A 198 -3.14 6.34 13.31
CA GLU A 198 -3.27 7.79 13.14
C GLU A 198 -2.37 8.25 11.99
N ASP A 199 -2.64 9.44 11.44
CA ASP A 199 -1.90 10.04 10.32
C ASP A 199 -0.52 10.56 10.78
N PHE A 200 0.40 9.62 11.01
CA PHE A 200 1.81 9.88 11.27
C PHE A 200 2.69 9.36 10.14
N PRO A 201 3.89 9.93 9.91
CA PRO A 201 4.80 9.48 8.86
C PRO A 201 5.02 7.97 8.86
N ALA A 202 4.79 7.32 7.71
CA ALA A 202 4.95 5.89 7.45
C ALA A 202 4.07 4.94 8.29
N PHE A 203 3.03 5.47 8.97
CA PHE A 203 2.01 4.74 9.73
C PHE A 203 2.59 3.77 10.77
N ILE A 204 2.20 2.48 10.80
CA ILE A 204 2.71 1.52 11.79
C ILE A 204 3.78 0.62 11.17
N VAL A 205 3.46 -0.11 10.09
CA VAL A 205 4.35 -1.14 9.54
C VAL A 205 5.67 -0.52 9.08
N ASN A 206 5.62 0.49 8.23
CA ASN A 206 6.82 1.09 7.67
C ASN A 206 7.62 1.88 8.72
N ARG A 207 6.95 2.49 9.71
CA ARG A 207 7.62 3.18 10.81
C ARG A 207 8.46 2.26 11.70
N ILE A 208 8.14 0.97 11.75
CA ILE A 208 8.90 -0.04 12.50
C ILE A 208 9.89 -0.75 11.57
N LEU A 209 9.41 -1.21 10.41
CA LEU A 209 10.16 -2.06 9.50
C LEU A 209 11.35 -1.33 8.87
N LEU A 210 11.15 -0.10 8.38
CA LEU A 210 12.21 0.60 7.64
C LEU A 210 13.38 1.07 8.54
N PRO A 211 13.15 1.58 9.78
CA PRO A 211 14.24 1.78 10.73
C PRO A 211 14.98 0.49 11.11
N MET A 212 14.29 -0.64 11.24
CA MET A 212 14.92 -1.93 11.47
C MET A 212 15.84 -2.32 10.31
N ILE A 213 15.37 -2.17 9.06
CA ILE A 213 16.19 -2.39 7.86
C ILE A 213 17.37 -1.41 7.84
N ASN A 214 17.14 -0.13 8.08
CA ASN A 214 18.19 0.90 8.10
C ASN A 214 19.26 0.60 9.15
N GLU A 215 18.87 0.09 10.33
CA GLU A 215 19.81 -0.35 11.36
C GLU A 215 20.64 -1.55 10.91
N ALA A 216 20.05 -2.49 10.19
CA ALA A 216 20.81 -3.59 9.58
C ALA A 216 21.83 -3.08 8.55
N VAL A 217 21.47 -2.03 7.78
CA VAL A 217 22.41 -1.38 6.86
C VAL A 217 23.52 -0.64 7.61
N TYR A 218 23.24 0.00 8.75
CA TYR A 218 24.29 0.56 9.62
C TYR A 218 25.20 -0.51 10.19
N THR A 219 24.63 -1.64 10.63
CA THR A 219 25.40 -2.80 11.14
C THR A 219 26.40 -3.31 10.08
N LEU A 220 25.98 -3.35 8.81
CA LEU A 220 26.88 -3.67 7.68
C LEU A 220 27.90 -2.55 7.44
N TYR A 221 27.47 -1.29 7.42
CA TYR A 221 28.31 -0.12 7.15
C TYR A 221 29.42 0.07 8.18
N GLU A 222 29.13 -0.20 9.44
CA GLU A 222 30.07 -0.10 10.58
C GLU A 222 30.96 -1.34 10.72
N GLY A 223 30.75 -2.38 9.90
CA GLY A 223 31.58 -3.58 9.88
C GLY A 223 31.35 -4.54 11.05
N VAL A 224 30.19 -4.45 11.71
CA VAL A 224 29.80 -5.36 12.81
C VAL A 224 29.61 -6.79 12.29
N GLY A 225 29.09 -6.94 11.06
CA GLY A 225 28.92 -8.21 10.38
C GLY A 225 28.74 -8.04 8.88
N GLY A 226 29.02 -9.08 8.11
CA GLY A 226 28.74 -9.11 6.66
C GLY A 226 27.26 -9.42 6.38
N ASP A 227 26.85 -9.23 5.12
CA ASP A 227 25.46 -9.38 4.65
C ASP A 227 24.82 -10.70 5.08
N GLU A 228 25.49 -11.83 4.81
CA GLU A 228 24.99 -13.16 5.16
C GLU A 228 24.87 -13.37 6.67
N ALA A 229 25.81 -12.82 7.45
CA ALA A 229 25.80 -12.95 8.90
C ALA A 229 24.64 -12.18 9.53
N ILE A 230 24.39 -10.95 9.06
CA ILE A 230 23.28 -10.10 9.51
C ILE A 230 21.94 -10.79 9.20
N ASP A 231 21.75 -11.22 7.95
CA ASP A 231 20.52 -11.86 7.52
C ASP A 231 20.28 -13.20 8.23
N LYS A 232 21.33 -14.00 8.41
CA LYS A 232 21.28 -15.26 9.17
C LYS A 232 20.92 -15.03 10.64
N ALA A 233 21.53 -14.01 11.26
CA ALA A 233 21.28 -13.67 12.67
C ALA A 233 19.82 -13.30 12.88
N MET A 234 19.23 -12.49 12.00
CA MET A 234 17.83 -12.08 12.11
C MET A 234 16.85 -13.21 11.78
N ARG A 235 17.17 -14.07 10.81
CA ARG A 235 16.32 -15.24 10.52
C ARG A 235 16.31 -16.25 11.66
N LEU A 236 17.49 -16.59 12.22
CA LEU A 236 17.60 -17.66 13.20
C LEU A 236 17.52 -17.19 14.65
N GLY A 237 18.01 -15.97 14.93
CA GLY A 237 18.01 -15.40 16.28
C GLY A 237 16.72 -14.66 16.62
N ALA A 238 16.08 -14.02 15.65
CA ALA A 238 14.85 -13.26 15.82
C ALA A 238 13.62 -13.88 15.12
N ASN A 239 13.77 -15.07 14.50
CA ASN A 239 12.72 -15.81 13.79
C ASN A 239 12.06 -15.00 12.65
N HIS A 240 12.81 -14.15 11.98
CA HIS A 240 12.31 -13.43 10.81
C HIS A 240 12.21 -14.39 9.60
N PRO A 241 11.16 -14.28 8.78
CA PRO A 241 10.99 -15.14 7.61
C PRO A 241 12.04 -14.86 6.53
N MET A 242 12.60 -13.66 6.52
CA MET A 242 13.63 -13.18 5.58
C MET A 242 14.61 -12.28 6.34
N GLY A 243 15.88 -12.30 5.99
CA GLY A 243 16.87 -11.39 6.56
C GLY A 243 16.60 -9.93 6.13
N PRO A 244 16.98 -8.92 6.94
CA PRO A 244 16.63 -7.53 6.67
C PRO A 244 17.26 -6.96 5.40
N LEU A 245 18.48 -7.38 5.03
CA LEU A 245 19.15 -6.92 3.81
C LEU A 245 18.54 -7.58 2.56
N GLU A 246 18.22 -8.88 2.62
CA GLU A 246 17.46 -9.56 1.58
C GLU A 246 16.05 -8.96 1.42
N LEU A 247 15.40 -8.59 2.52
CA LEU A 247 14.09 -7.94 2.51
C LEU A 247 14.18 -6.53 1.90
N ALA A 248 15.23 -5.77 2.19
CA ALA A 248 15.48 -4.48 1.55
C ALA A 248 15.60 -4.62 0.03
N ASP A 249 16.35 -5.60 -0.45
CA ASP A 249 16.49 -5.91 -1.88
C ASP A 249 15.15 -6.34 -2.52
N PHE A 250 14.31 -7.05 -1.76
CA PHE A 250 12.97 -7.46 -2.21
C PHE A 250 12.01 -6.27 -2.32
N ILE A 251 12.01 -5.36 -1.34
CA ILE A 251 11.20 -4.13 -1.33
C ILE A 251 11.68 -3.18 -2.44
N GLY A 252 12.99 -3.06 -2.60
CA GLY A 252 13.68 -2.09 -3.44
C GLY A 252 14.33 -1.00 -2.61
N LEU A 253 15.64 -0.82 -2.79
CA LEU A 253 16.43 0.10 -1.96
C LEU A 253 16.04 1.57 -2.12
N ASP A 254 15.58 1.98 -3.30
CA ASP A 254 15.01 3.30 -3.55
C ASP A 254 13.71 3.52 -2.75
N THR A 255 12.85 2.51 -2.65
CA THR A 255 11.65 2.55 -1.81
C THR A 255 12.05 2.65 -0.33
N CYS A 256 13.00 1.84 0.12
CA CYS A 256 13.51 1.91 1.50
C CYS A 256 14.06 3.30 1.82
N LEU A 257 14.87 3.87 0.92
CA LEU A 257 15.44 5.21 1.08
C LEU A 257 14.34 6.27 1.13
N SER A 258 13.37 6.21 0.21
CA SER A 258 12.25 7.19 0.16
C SER A 258 11.45 7.19 1.46
N VAL A 259 11.10 6.02 2.00
CA VAL A 259 10.35 5.95 3.27
C VAL A 259 11.19 6.43 4.45
N MET A 260 12.50 6.11 4.49
CA MET A 260 13.39 6.65 5.53
C MET A 260 13.50 8.17 5.46
N GLN A 261 13.52 8.77 4.26
CA GLN A 261 13.49 10.22 4.08
C GLN A 261 12.18 10.84 4.60
N VAL A 262 11.03 10.24 4.27
CA VAL A 262 9.72 10.67 4.79
C VAL A 262 9.70 10.64 6.32
N LEU A 263 10.24 9.59 6.94
CA LEU A 263 10.36 9.49 8.40
C LEU A 263 11.28 10.57 8.97
N TYR A 264 12.44 10.78 8.36
CA TYR A 264 13.44 11.75 8.82
C TYR A 264 12.92 13.17 8.74
N GLU A 265 12.34 13.56 7.61
CA GLU A 265 11.80 14.90 7.38
C GLU A 265 10.51 15.13 8.20
N GLY A 266 9.60 14.16 8.22
CA GLY A 266 8.30 14.30 8.86
C GLY A 266 8.34 14.27 10.39
N LEU A 267 9.37 13.64 10.98
CA LEU A 267 9.53 13.55 12.44
C LEU A 267 10.65 14.47 12.96
N ALA A 268 11.50 14.99 12.06
CA ALA A 268 12.63 15.85 12.40
C ALA A 268 13.56 15.26 13.48
N ASP A 269 13.74 13.92 13.48
CA ASP A 269 14.52 13.18 14.47
C ASP A 269 15.66 12.42 13.76
N SER A 270 16.90 12.68 14.18
CA SER A 270 18.11 12.10 13.58
C SER A 270 18.17 10.58 13.64
N LYS A 271 17.40 9.91 14.50
CA LYS A 271 17.32 8.44 14.55
C LYS A 271 16.75 7.81 13.27
N TYR A 272 16.02 8.62 12.45
CA TYR A 272 15.48 8.17 11.16
C TYR A 272 16.37 8.54 9.97
N ARG A 273 17.57 9.09 10.22
CA ARG A 273 18.51 9.42 9.15
C ARG A 273 18.82 8.16 8.32
N PRO A 274 18.67 8.20 6.98
CA PRO A 274 19.09 7.09 6.14
C PRO A 274 20.58 6.80 6.29
N CYS A 275 20.95 5.51 6.34
CA CYS A 275 22.35 5.10 6.35
C CYS A 275 23.05 5.58 5.06
N PRO A 276 24.26 6.15 5.15
CA PRO A 276 25.00 6.59 3.97
C PRO A 276 25.23 5.48 2.93
N LEU A 277 25.39 4.23 3.37
CA LEU A 277 25.54 3.08 2.48
C LEU A 277 24.27 2.83 1.65
N LEU A 278 23.08 2.93 2.24
CA LEU A 278 21.82 2.82 1.53
C LEU A 278 21.69 3.89 0.43
N VAL A 279 22.05 5.14 0.77
CA VAL A 279 22.07 6.24 -0.21
C VAL A 279 22.99 5.92 -1.37
N LYS A 280 24.23 5.45 -1.09
CA LYS A 280 25.21 5.12 -2.11
C LYS A 280 24.79 3.96 -3.02
N TYR A 281 24.10 2.97 -2.50
CA TYR A 281 23.57 1.87 -3.32
C TYR A 281 22.49 2.37 -4.28
N VAL A 282 21.60 3.22 -3.81
CA VAL A 282 20.56 3.83 -4.66
C VAL A 282 21.17 4.74 -5.73
N GLU A 283 22.16 5.59 -5.37
CA GLU A 283 22.90 6.42 -6.33
C GLU A 283 23.62 5.57 -7.40
N ALA A 284 24.09 4.40 -7.04
CA ALA A 284 24.76 3.45 -7.96
C ALA A 284 23.75 2.69 -8.87
N GLY A 285 22.44 2.89 -8.68
CA GLY A 285 21.40 2.14 -9.40
C GLY A 285 21.25 0.69 -8.91
N TRP A 286 21.82 0.34 -7.75
CA TRP A 286 21.69 -0.98 -7.15
C TRP A 286 20.44 -1.02 -6.29
N LEU A 287 19.31 -1.31 -6.93
CA LEU A 287 17.98 -1.15 -6.34
C LEU A 287 17.39 -2.47 -5.81
N GLY A 288 18.21 -3.49 -5.66
CA GLY A 288 17.79 -4.81 -5.22
C GLY A 288 17.36 -5.72 -6.38
N ARG A 289 16.41 -6.61 -6.14
CA ARG A 289 15.97 -7.62 -7.11
C ARG A 289 15.49 -7.05 -8.44
N LYS A 290 14.87 -5.87 -8.45
CA LYS A 290 14.37 -5.23 -9.68
C LYS A 290 15.46 -4.77 -10.64
N SER A 291 16.66 -4.44 -10.12
CA SER A 291 17.85 -4.10 -10.91
C SER A 291 18.85 -5.26 -10.95
N GLN A 292 18.50 -6.44 -10.44
CA GLN A 292 19.32 -7.62 -10.31
C GLN A 292 20.58 -7.42 -9.44
N ARG A 293 20.64 -6.33 -8.68
CA ARG A 293 21.73 -6.01 -7.77
C ARG A 293 21.26 -5.07 -6.65
N GLY A 294 21.64 -5.39 -5.41
CA GLY A 294 21.45 -4.59 -4.21
C GLY A 294 22.51 -4.96 -3.18
N PHE A 295 22.13 -5.34 -1.97
CA PHE A 295 23.01 -5.96 -1.00
C PHE A 295 23.50 -7.31 -1.51
N TYR A 296 22.67 -7.99 -2.29
CA TYR A 296 23.03 -9.21 -3.01
C TYR A 296 23.04 -8.97 -4.53
N ASP A 297 23.92 -9.72 -5.20
CA ASP A 297 23.95 -9.83 -6.66
C ASP A 297 23.11 -11.04 -7.09
N TYR A 298 22.06 -10.78 -7.89
CA TYR A 298 21.07 -11.76 -8.33
C TYR A 298 21.30 -12.23 -9.78
N ARG A 299 22.41 -11.85 -10.42
CA ARG A 299 22.70 -12.17 -11.82
C ARG A 299 23.22 -13.59 -12.02
N GLY A 300 23.66 -14.26 -10.96
CA GLY A 300 24.10 -15.65 -10.97
C GLY A 300 22.97 -16.62 -10.60
N ASP A 301 23.32 -17.92 -10.53
CA ASP A 301 22.38 -18.99 -10.16
C ASP A 301 21.89 -18.86 -8.71
N LYS A 302 22.68 -18.28 -7.85
CA LYS A 302 22.34 -18.01 -6.45
C LYS A 302 22.73 -16.58 -6.09
N PRO A 303 21.93 -15.91 -5.24
CA PRO A 303 22.32 -14.60 -4.71
C PRO A 303 23.64 -14.71 -3.91
N VAL A 304 24.55 -13.79 -4.15
CA VAL A 304 25.81 -13.66 -3.40
C VAL A 304 25.96 -12.22 -2.91
N PRO A 305 26.64 -11.97 -1.79
CA PRO A 305 26.90 -10.59 -1.35
C PRO A 305 27.53 -9.76 -2.46
N THR A 306 27.06 -8.52 -2.60
CA THR A 306 27.56 -7.61 -3.67
C THR A 306 28.97 -7.09 -3.37
N ARG A 307 29.33 -6.99 -2.11
CA ARG A 307 30.65 -6.47 -1.65
C ARG A 307 31.23 -7.36 -0.58
#